data_c5cdf5a6e81ec673e8d4b3104e3e4c56
#
_entry.id   c5cdf5a6e81ec673e8d4b3104e3e4c56
#
_cell.length_a   1.000
_cell.length_b   1.000
_cell.length_c   1.000
_cell.angle_alpha   90.00
_cell.angle_beta   90.00
_cell.angle_gamma   90.00
#
_symmetry.space_group_name_H-M   'P 1'
#
loop_
_entity.id
_entity.type
_entity.pdbx_description
1 polymer ?
#
loop_
_entity_poly.entity_id
_entity_poly.type
_entity_poly.pdbx_seq_one_letter_code
_entity_poly.pdbx_strand_id
1 'polypeptide(L)'
;MREIHSNDRDAFLLTWQFTSMCNFACAYCPEMLHDNKVKFPDYDLVLTFIKDLAKNNKKVYVDLLGGETTMWPQLLDFLKETKKISNIITTIETNGSRSTRWWEEFAAEELELNVLLDFTYHGALCDPDLYYANLSTVHETHQVTSSFMLDPLHFDKINNLYKKIKDNLAVDCFYKLVRHGTNSSDTYFDYTPEMLSKLNLSREEMLFDRDKFTTKKSDIVHTPTELFVDGKKTNWQTFVIEKKNSFKNWKCSAGVKRLFIGLDGDIWPCSVIGGGRYPKLNYKMGNIYDGTFKGNSEYISCPESYCGCKMDGVLHKYKDEALTTI
;
A
#
# COMPACT_ATOMS: atom_id res chain seq x y z
N MET A 1 19.17 -11.58 15.40
CA MET A 1 18.57 -10.45 14.67
C MET A 1 18.70 -9.22 15.53
N ARG A 2 19.43 -8.21 15.04
CA ARG A 2 19.73 -6.96 15.78
C ARG A 2 19.21 -5.73 15.07
N GLU A 3 19.15 -5.75 13.74
CA GLU A 3 18.76 -4.61 12.92
C GLU A 3 17.91 -5.03 11.73
N ILE A 4 16.95 -4.18 11.36
CA ILE A 4 16.12 -4.31 10.15
C ILE A 4 16.07 -2.95 9.45
N HIS A 5 16.06 -2.96 8.12
CA HIS A 5 15.86 -1.76 7.30
C HIS A 5 15.38 -2.11 5.88
N SER A 6 14.88 -1.10 5.18
CA SER A 6 14.62 -1.17 3.74
C SER A 6 15.89 -0.93 2.91
N ASN A 7 15.77 -1.10 1.59
CA ASN A 7 16.78 -0.69 0.62
C ASN A 7 17.01 0.84 0.55
N ASP A 8 16.08 1.65 1.05
CA ASP A 8 16.20 3.11 1.16
C ASP A 8 15.90 3.57 2.59
N ARG A 9 16.94 3.71 3.41
CA ARG A 9 16.80 4.11 4.82
C ARG A 9 16.40 5.57 5.00
N ASP A 10 16.67 6.41 4.01
CA ASP A 10 16.40 7.85 4.05
C ASP A 10 14.99 8.19 3.57
N ALA A 11 14.30 7.25 2.94
CA ALA A 11 12.95 7.44 2.46
C ALA A 11 11.97 7.75 3.58
N PHE A 12 11.09 8.72 3.33
CA PHE A 12 9.92 8.99 4.15
C PHE A 12 8.70 8.34 3.52
N LEU A 13 7.95 7.58 4.30
CA LEU A 13 6.77 6.85 3.84
C LEU A 13 5.51 7.47 4.45
N LEU A 14 4.59 7.91 3.61
CA LEU A 14 3.25 8.33 4.00
C LEU A 14 2.22 7.36 3.43
N THR A 15 1.38 6.78 4.26
CA THR A 15 0.14 6.14 3.82
C THR A 15 -1.03 6.92 4.38
N TRP A 16 -1.95 7.30 3.51
CA TRP A 16 -3.14 8.04 3.88
C TRP A 16 -4.40 7.28 3.47
N GLN A 17 -5.20 6.89 4.44
CA GLN A 17 -6.58 6.46 4.18
C GLN A 17 -7.40 7.70 3.83
N PHE A 18 -7.43 8.02 2.55
CA PHE A 18 -7.76 9.32 2.02
C PHE A 18 -9.26 9.61 2.01
N THR A 19 -10.09 8.56 1.87
CA THR A 19 -11.53 8.68 1.72
C THR A 19 -12.21 7.33 1.96
N SER A 20 -13.50 7.34 2.30
CA SER A 20 -14.36 6.16 2.19
C SER A 20 -15.31 6.22 0.99
N MET A 21 -15.14 7.23 0.10
CA MET A 21 -15.87 7.31 -1.15
C MET A 21 -15.42 6.19 -2.09
N CYS A 22 -16.30 5.25 -2.40
CA CYS A 22 -16.04 4.14 -3.30
C CYS A 22 -17.27 3.85 -4.15
N ASN A 23 -17.06 3.52 -5.40
CA ASN A 23 -18.13 3.06 -6.29
C ASN A 23 -18.36 1.54 -6.22
N PHE A 24 -17.57 0.82 -5.41
CA PHE A 24 -17.75 -0.60 -5.12
C PHE A 24 -18.12 -0.82 -3.65
N ALA A 25 -18.83 -1.91 -3.37
CA ALA A 25 -19.18 -2.41 -2.04
C ALA A 25 -18.77 -3.89 -1.92
N CYS A 26 -17.45 -4.13 -1.93
CA CYS A 26 -16.90 -5.48 -1.87
C CYS A 26 -17.18 -6.12 -0.50
N ALA A 27 -17.76 -7.33 -0.48
CA ALA A 27 -18.17 -8.01 0.74
C ALA A 27 -17.02 -8.32 1.74
N TYR A 28 -15.79 -8.38 1.24
CA TYR A 28 -14.59 -8.60 2.04
C TYR A 28 -13.86 -7.30 2.44
N CYS A 29 -14.32 -6.15 1.94
CA CYS A 29 -13.75 -4.86 2.32
C CYS A 29 -14.46 -4.37 3.59
N PRO A 30 -13.74 -3.79 4.58
CA PRO A 30 -14.37 -3.21 5.74
C PRO A 30 -15.37 -2.12 5.34
N GLU A 31 -16.57 -2.16 5.90
CA GLU A 31 -17.65 -1.22 5.57
C GLU A 31 -17.21 0.24 5.67
N MET A 32 -16.40 0.57 6.70
CA MET A 32 -15.90 1.93 6.92
C MET A 32 -15.01 2.46 5.78
N LEU A 33 -14.49 1.59 4.90
CA LEU A 33 -13.66 1.99 3.77
C LEU A 33 -14.45 2.22 2.46
N HIS A 34 -15.76 1.94 2.47
CA HIS A 34 -16.64 2.14 1.30
C HIS A 34 -18.05 2.59 1.67
N ASP A 35 -18.24 3.13 2.88
CA ASP A 35 -19.53 3.62 3.36
C ASP A 35 -19.94 5.00 2.82
N ASN A 36 -19.06 5.62 2.04
CA ASN A 36 -19.22 6.93 1.42
C ASN A 36 -19.44 8.10 2.40
N LYS A 37 -19.11 7.94 3.69
CA LYS A 37 -19.27 8.98 4.71
C LYS A 37 -18.11 9.95 4.74
N VAL A 38 -16.88 9.46 4.63
CA VAL A 38 -15.68 10.29 4.62
C VAL A 38 -15.39 10.76 3.20
N LYS A 39 -15.61 12.06 2.95
CA LYS A 39 -15.36 12.71 1.67
C LYS A 39 -13.86 12.88 1.43
N PHE A 40 -13.50 13.22 0.19
CA PHE A 40 -12.13 13.61 -0.12
C PHE A 40 -11.74 14.84 0.69
N PRO A 41 -10.50 14.89 1.20
CA PRO A 41 -10.00 16.07 1.91
C PRO A 41 -9.84 17.26 0.96
N ASP A 42 -9.71 18.43 1.56
CA ASP A 42 -9.44 19.66 0.85
C ASP A 42 -8.13 19.59 0.06
N TYR A 43 -8.15 20.03 -1.18
CA TYR A 43 -7.02 19.97 -2.10
C TYR A 43 -5.79 20.73 -1.58
N ASP A 44 -5.98 21.96 -1.12
CA ASP A 44 -4.88 22.82 -0.67
C ASP A 44 -4.26 22.28 0.62
N LEU A 45 -5.06 21.70 1.51
CA LEU A 45 -4.60 21.01 2.69
C LEU A 45 -3.67 19.84 2.32
N VAL A 46 -4.12 18.96 1.41
CA VAL A 46 -3.35 17.79 0.96
C VAL A 46 -2.03 18.22 0.34
N LEU A 47 -2.12 19.14 -0.62
CA LEU A 47 -0.95 19.60 -1.36
C LEU A 47 0.06 20.30 -0.46
N THR A 48 -0.40 21.14 0.46
CA THR A 48 0.48 21.85 1.42
C THR A 48 1.17 20.87 2.34
N PHE A 49 0.43 19.93 2.91
CA PHE A 49 1.00 18.92 3.82
C PHE A 49 2.11 18.08 3.15
N ILE A 50 1.85 17.61 1.93
CA ILE A 50 2.82 16.80 1.19
C ILE A 50 4.03 17.62 0.75
N LYS A 51 3.83 18.88 0.33
CA LYS A 51 4.92 19.81 0.03
C LYS A 51 5.80 20.08 1.25
N ASP A 52 5.23 20.22 2.43
CA ASP A 52 5.99 20.42 3.66
C ASP A 52 6.77 19.16 4.08
N LEU A 53 6.22 17.96 3.89
CA LEU A 53 6.99 16.73 4.06
C LEU A 53 8.18 16.66 3.09
N ALA A 54 7.98 17.04 1.83
CA ALA A 54 9.04 17.02 0.81
C ALA A 54 10.19 17.99 1.08
N LYS A 55 9.91 19.16 1.67
CA LYS A 55 10.95 20.12 2.09
C LYS A 55 11.92 19.54 3.13
N ASN A 56 11.43 18.66 3.99
CA ASN A 56 12.16 18.15 5.15
C ASN A 56 12.73 16.73 4.93
N ASN A 57 12.48 16.11 3.79
CA ASN A 57 12.91 14.75 3.51
C ASN A 57 13.53 14.64 2.11
N LYS A 58 14.57 13.82 1.98
CA LYS A 58 15.27 13.60 0.70
C LYS A 58 14.37 12.94 -0.35
N LYS A 59 13.46 12.05 0.08
CA LYS A 59 12.53 11.32 -0.76
C LYS A 59 11.27 11.00 0.01
N VAL A 60 10.11 11.26 -0.58
CA VAL A 60 8.81 11.04 0.04
C VAL A 60 7.96 10.14 -0.85
N TYR A 61 7.59 9.00 -0.32
CA TYR A 61 6.62 8.10 -0.93
C TYR A 61 5.25 8.35 -0.32
N VAL A 62 4.31 8.74 -1.15
CA VAL A 62 2.91 9.01 -0.78
C VAL A 62 2.03 7.90 -1.32
N ASP A 63 1.42 7.15 -0.43
CA ASP A 63 0.52 6.06 -0.75
C ASP A 63 -0.91 6.47 -0.39
N LEU A 64 -1.71 6.77 -1.42
CA LEU A 64 -3.09 7.20 -1.29
C LEU A 64 -4.01 5.97 -1.42
N LEU A 65 -4.59 5.60 -0.29
CA LEU A 65 -5.57 4.51 -0.22
C LEU A 65 -6.92 4.98 0.34
N GLY A 66 -7.87 4.07 0.36
CA GLY A 66 -9.17 4.33 0.96
C GLY A 66 -10.26 3.65 0.17
N GLY A 67 -11.35 4.33 -0.12
CA GLY A 67 -12.38 3.88 -1.05
C GLY A 67 -11.84 3.71 -2.47
N GLU A 68 -12.20 4.58 -3.38
CA GLU A 68 -11.61 4.63 -4.73
C GLU A 68 -10.94 5.98 -4.95
N THR A 69 -9.62 6.01 -4.90
CA THR A 69 -8.83 7.24 -4.98
C THR A 69 -9.02 8.00 -6.29
N THR A 70 -9.23 7.28 -7.39
CA THR A 70 -9.44 7.92 -8.72
C THR A 70 -10.79 8.65 -8.84
N MET A 71 -11.68 8.52 -7.87
CA MET A 71 -12.91 9.32 -7.79
C MET A 71 -12.65 10.75 -7.29
N TRP A 72 -11.47 11.06 -6.75
CA TRP A 72 -11.13 12.42 -6.34
C TRP A 72 -11.06 13.35 -7.56
N PRO A 73 -11.93 14.37 -7.63
CA PRO A 73 -12.00 15.22 -8.83
C PRO A 73 -10.70 15.99 -9.12
N GLN A 74 -9.93 16.30 -8.08
CA GLN A 74 -8.68 17.06 -8.19
C GLN A 74 -7.45 16.15 -8.30
N LEU A 75 -7.60 14.84 -8.45
CA LEU A 75 -6.46 13.90 -8.45
C LEU A 75 -5.43 14.26 -9.54
N LEU A 76 -5.86 14.49 -10.77
CA LEU A 76 -4.94 14.83 -11.87
C LEU A 76 -4.19 16.14 -11.60
N ASP A 77 -4.89 17.17 -11.12
CA ASP A 77 -4.26 18.45 -10.79
C ASP A 77 -3.25 18.30 -9.65
N PHE A 78 -3.58 17.48 -8.64
CA PHE A 78 -2.68 17.15 -7.55
C PHE A 78 -1.41 16.45 -8.07
N LEU A 79 -1.53 15.46 -8.95
CA LEU A 79 -0.39 14.74 -9.51
C LEU A 79 0.49 15.65 -10.40
N LYS A 80 -0.12 16.55 -11.17
CA LYS A 80 0.60 17.57 -11.95
C LYS A 80 1.41 18.52 -11.06
N GLU A 81 0.86 18.92 -9.92
CA GLU A 81 1.57 19.76 -8.96
C GLU A 81 2.69 19.02 -8.24
N THR A 82 2.46 17.77 -7.83
CA THR A 82 3.49 16.97 -7.15
C THR A 82 4.61 16.53 -8.09
N LYS A 83 4.33 16.30 -9.38
CA LYS A 83 5.33 16.03 -10.43
C LYS A 83 6.43 17.11 -10.49
N LYS A 84 6.10 18.36 -10.19
CA LYS A 84 7.07 19.48 -10.18
C LYS A 84 8.09 19.37 -9.04
N ILE A 85 7.89 18.42 -8.13
CA ILE A 85 8.72 18.22 -6.92
C ILE A 85 9.43 16.87 -7.05
N SER A 86 10.68 16.89 -7.45
CA SER A 86 11.42 15.70 -7.88
C SER A 86 11.60 14.60 -6.83
N ASN A 87 11.43 14.91 -5.55
CA ASN A 87 11.58 13.97 -4.45
C ASN A 87 10.24 13.38 -3.94
N ILE A 88 9.11 13.66 -4.62
CA ILE A 88 7.80 13.05 -4.32
C ILE A 88 7.52 11.94 -5.31
N ILE A 89 7.10 10.78 -4.79
CA ILE A 89 6.60 9.65 -5.55
C ILE A 89 5.24 9.28 -4.97
N THR A 90 4.20 9.24 -5.79
CA THR A 90 2.84 8.92 -5.37
C THR A 90 2.42 7.56 -5.88
N THR A 91 1.94 6.69 -5.00
CA THR A 91 1.25 5.45 -5.37
C THR A 91 -0.26 5.68 -5.33
N ILE A 92 -0.94 5.31 -6.40
CA ILE A 92 -2.39 5.35 -6.51
C ILE A 92 -2.93 3.93 -6.46
N GLU A 93 -3.62 3.61 -5.38
CA GLU A 93 -4.39 2.37 -5.26
C GLU A 93 -5.76 2.59 -5.93
N THR A 94 -6.13 1.73 -6.89
CA THR A 94 -7.39 1.88 -7.64
C THR A 94 -8.02 0.54 -8.00
N ASN A 95 -9.35 0.51 -8.03
CA ASN A 95 -10.10 -0.63 -8.57
C ASN A 95 -10.18 -0.64 -10.12
N GLY A 96 -9.58 0.36 -10.78
CA GLY A 96 -9.50 0.47 -12.22
C GLY A 96 -10.80 0.78 -12.95
N SER A 97 -11.87 1.17 -12.24
CA SER A 97 -13.22 1.29 -12.80
C SER A 97 -13.54 2.62 -13.49
N ARG A 98 -12.61 3.57 -13.52
CA ARG A 98 -12.82 4.80 -14.29
C ARG A 98 -12.97 4.49 -15.78
N SER A 99 -13.62 5.38 -16.53
CA SER A 99 -13.78 5.20 -17.98
C SER A 99 -12.42 5.14 -18.69
N THR A 100 -12.34 4.42 -19.79
CA THR A 100 -11.11 4.33 -20.60
C THR A 100 -10.64 5.71 -21.04
N ARG A 101 -11.55 6.61 -21.42
CA ARG A 101 -11.23 7.98 -21.73
C ARG A 101 -10.50 8.71 -20.59
N TRP A 102 -10.89 8.49 -19.34
CA TRP A 102 -10.21 9.09 -18.18
C TRP A 102 -8.77 8.54 -18.06
N TRP A 103 -8.57 7.24 -18.31
CA TRP A 103 -7.23 6.65 -18.29
C TRP A 103 -6.36 7.09 -19.46
N GLU A 104 -6.97 7.37 -20.64
CA GLU A 104 -6.28 8.00 -21.77
C GLU A 104 -5.81 9.42 -21.41
N GLU A 105 -6.69 10.22 -20.80
CA GLU A 105 -6.34 11.55 -20.28
C GLU A 105 -5.21 11.46 -19.22
N PHE A 106 -5.30 10.50 -18.30
CA PHE A 106 -4.26 10.23 -17.29
C PHE A 106 -2.91 9.87 -17.94
N ALA A 107 -2.90 8.96 -18.89
CA ALA A 107 -1.68 8.49 -19.57
C ALA A 107 -0.98 9.61 -20.37
N ALA A 108 -1.75 10.61 -20.85
CA ALA A 108 -1.22 11.76 -21.58
C ALA A 108 -0.48 12.78 -20.71
N GLU A 109 -0.56 12.69 -19.37
CA GLU A 109 0.01 13.68 -18.45
C GLU A 109 1.50 13.48 -18.14
N GLU A 110 2.14 12.45 -18.72
CA GLU A 110 3.59 12.18 -18.54
C GLU A 110 4.00 12.09 -17.05
N LEU A 111 3.27 11.30 -16.26
CA LEU A 111 3.46 11.17 -14.82
C LEU A 111 4.36 9.98 -14.43
N GLU A 112 4.92 9.26 -15.38
CA GLU A 112 5.57 7.96 -15.23
C GLU A 112 6.75 7.92 -14.25
N LEU A 113 7.43 9.04 -14.05
CA LEU A 113 8.57 9.12 -13.13
C LEU A 113 8.17 9.33 -11.66
N ASN A 114 6.94 9.77 -11.41
CA ASN A 114 6.49 10.21 -10.09
C ASN A 114 5.25 9.47 -9.60
N VAL A 115 4.60 8.69 -10.47
CA VAL A 115 3.36 8.00 -10.14
C VAL A 115 3.48 6.50 -10.39
N LEU A 116 3.15 5.73 -9.37
CA LEU A 116 3.00 4.28 -9.42
C LEU A 116 1.51 3.94 -9.37
N LEU A 117 1.08 3.02 -10.19
CA LEU A 117 -0.31 2.57 -10.23
C LEU A 117 -0.43 1.15 -9.66
N ASP A 118 -1.23 0.98 -8.63
CA ASP A 118 -1.56 -0.33 -8.07
C ASP A 118 -3.04 -0.64 -8.33
N PHE A 119 -3.29 -1.34 -9.42
CA PHE A 119 -4.63 -1.76 -9.82
C PHE A 119 -5.06 -2.99 -9.00
N THR A 120 -6.27 -2.97 -8.46
CA THR A 120 -6.85 -4.12 -7.76
C THR A 120 -8.13 -4.58 -8.45
N TYR A 121 -8.13 -5.81 -8.98
CA TYR A 121 -9.29 -6.41 -9.60
C TYR A 121 -10.21 -7.06 -8.56
N HIS A 122 -11.49 -6.65 -8.57
CA HIS A 122 -12.54 -7.14 -7.67
C HIS A 122 -13.58 -7.95 -8.48
N GLY A 123 -13.42 -9.25 -8.54
CA GLY A 123 -14.15 -10.16 -9.43
C GLY A 123 -15.68 -10.05 -9.43
N ALA A 124 -16.28 -9.72 -8.27
CA ALA A 124 -17.73 -9.59 -8.13
C ALA A 124 -18.29 -8.33 -8.82
N LEU A 125 -17.54 -7.23 -8.81
CA LEU A 125 -18.06 -5.89 -9.14
C LEU A 125 -17.38 -5.28 -10.37
N CYS A 126 -16.15 -5.71 -10.70
CA CYS A 126 -15.40 -5.13 -11.79
C CYS A 126 -15.71 -5.84 -13.11
N ASP A 127 -15.96 -5.07 -14.16
CA ASP A 127 -16.05 -5.57 -15.53
C ASP A 127 -14.66 -5.96 -16.02
N PRO A 128 -14.41 -7.23 -16.44
CA PRO A 128 -13.08 -7.69 -16.84
C PRO A 128 -12.56 -7.03 -18.12
N ASP A 129 -13.44 -6.69 -19.05
CA ASP A 129 -13.03 -6.09 -20.32
C ASP A 129 -12.69 -4.61 -20.14
N LEU A 130 -13.46 -3.88 -19.34
CA LEU A 130 -13.14 -2.51 -18.95
C LEU A 130 -11.82 -2.46 -18.16
N TYR A 131 -11.64 -3.35 -17.20
CA TYR A 131 -10.41 -3.42 -16.41
C TYR A 131 -9.18 -3.70 -17.29
N TYR A 132 -9.30 -4.68 -18.20
CA TYR A 132 -8.25 -5.00 -19.15
C TYR A 132 -7.92 -3.82 -20.08
N ALA A 133 -8.93 -3.15 -20.64
CA ALA A 133 -8.75 -1.99 -21.50
C ALA A 133 -8.03 -0.84 -20.75
N ASN A 134 -8.47 -0.53 -19.53
CA ASN A 134 -7.87 0.53 -18.71
C ASN A 134 -6.42 0.23 -18.35
N LEU A 135 -6.13 -1.00 -17.96
CA LEU A 135 -4.77 -1.44 -17.67
C LEU A 135 -3.88 -1.37 -18.92
N SER A 136 -4.42 -1.80 -20.09
CA SER A 136 -3.72 -1.72 -21.39
C SER A 136 -3.38 -0.28 -21.77
N THR A 137 -4.20 0.69 -21.39
CA THR A 137 -3.97 2.10 -21.70
C THR A 137 -2.74 2.68 -20.97
N VAL A 138 -2.50 2.25 -19.71
CA VAL A 138 -1.46 2.86 -18.87
C VAL A 138 -0.17 2.05 -18.74
N HIS A 139 -0.19 0.74 -19.04
CA HIS A 139 0.96 -0.15 -18.76
C HIS A 139 2.20 0.15 -19.58
N GLU A 140 2.06 0.78 -20.74
CA GLU A 140 3.20 1.14 -21.59
C GLU A 140 3.91 2.41 -21.11
N THR A 141 3.18 3.32 -20.47
CA THR A 141 3.69 4.62 -20.04
C THR A 141 4.03 4.66 -18.56
N HIS A 142 3.31 3.93 -17.71
CA HIS A 142 3.47 3.97 -16.25
C HIS A 142 3.98 2.65 -15.68
N GLN A 143 4.59 2.72 -14.51
CA GLN A 143 4.85 1.53 -13.70
C GLN A 143 3.54 1.09 -13.05
N VAL A 144 3.07 -0.09 -13.42
CA VAL A 144 1.78 -0.63 -13.00
C VAL A 144 1.96 -1.99 -12.36
N THR A 145 1.30 -2.20 -11.22
CA THR A 145 1.07 -3.52 -10.67
C THR A 145 -0.42 -3.84 -10.72
N SER A 146 -0.77 -5.13 -10.84
CA SER A 146 -2.16 -5.58 -10.84
C SER A 146 -2.37 -6.69 -9.84
N SER A 147 -3.14 -6.41 -8.79
CA SER A 147 -3.52 -7.40 -7.79
C SER A 147 -4.92 -7.94 -8.04
N PHE A 148 -5.09 -9.23 -7.84
CA PHE A 148 -6.35 -9.94 -8.07
C PHE A 148 -6.88 -10.46 -6.74
N MET A 149 -7.97 -9.85 -6.24
CA MET A 149 -8.65 -10.32 -5.04
C MET A 149 -9.33 -11.64 -5.35
N LEU A 150 -8.72 -12.75 -4.90
CA LEU A 150 -9.11 -14.09 -5.30
C LEU A 150 -10.35 -14.56 -4.51
N ASP A 151 -11.51 -13.97 -4.83
CA ASP A 151 -12.79 -14.36 -4.27
C ASP A 151 -13.18 -15.77 -4.79
N PRO A 152 -13.39 -16.77 -3.92
CA PRO A 152 -13.77 -18.12 -4.33
C PRO A 152 -15.04 -18.19 -5.18
N LEU A 153 -16.01 -17.30 -4.93
CA LEU A 153 -17.27 -17.25 -5.69
C LEU A 153 -17.06 -16.82 -7.16
N HIS A 154 -15.97 -16.15 -7.45
CA HIS A 154 -15.65 -15.61 -8.77
C HIS A 154 -14.30 -16.12 -9.30
N PHE A 155 -13.83 -17.23 -8.74
CA PHE A 155 -12.49 -17.78 -8.95
C PHE A 155 -12.10 -17.92 -10.44
N ASP A 156 -12.90 -18.59 -11.24
CA ASP A 156 -12.58 -18.82 -12.66
C ASP A 156 -12.55 -17.52 -13.47
N LYS A 157 -13.48 -16.58 -13.21
CA LYS A 157 -13.47 -15.24 -13.84
C LYS A 157 -12.18 -14.48 -13.52
N ILE A 158 -11.75 -14.50 -12.27
CA ILE A 158 -10.54 -13.83 -11.80
C ILE A 158 -9.30 -14.48 -12.40
N ASN A 159 -9.22 -15.81 -12.37
CA ASN A 159 -8.07 -16.56 -12.89
C ASN A 159 -7.92 -16.41 -14.41
N ASN A 160 -9.02 -16.38 -15.15
CA ASN A 160 -9.00 -16.17 -16.60
C ASN A 160 -8.47 -14.77 -16.97
N LEU A 161 -8.93 -13.74 -16.27
CA LEU A 161 -8.44 -12.38 -16.48
C LEU A 161 -6.97 -12.23 -16.08
N TYR A 162 -6.55 -12.81 -14.95
CA TYR A 162 -5.16 -12.84 -14.53
C TYR A 162 -4.26 -13.42 -15.62
N LYS A 163 -4.62 -14.60 -16.19
CA LYS A 163 -3.86 -15.22 -17.26
C LYS A 163 -3.82 -14.34 -18.49
N LYS A 164 -4.98 -13.80 -18.92
CA LYS A 164 -5.08 -12.90 -20.09
C LYS A 164 -4.14 -11.70 -19.94
N ILE A 165 -4.08 -11.06 -18.75
CA ILE A 165 -3.21 -9.91 -18.52
C ILE A 165 -1.75 -10.34 -18.50
N LYS A 166 -1.41 -11.39 -17.76
CA LYS A 166 -0.03 -11.89 -17.65
C LYS A 166 0.57 -12.30 -19.00
N ASP A 167 -0.25 -12.88 -19.86
CA ASP A 167 0.22 -13.38 -21.15
C ASP A 167 0.35 -12.26 -22.21
N ASN A 168 -0.41 -11.17 -22.08
CA ASN A 168 -0.49 -10.13 -23.10
C ASN A 168 0.07 -8.77 -22.71
N LEU A 169 0.19 -8.47 -21.41
CA LEU A 169 0.66 -7.17 -20.92
C LEU A 169 1.93 -7.32 -20.08
N ALA A 170 2.85 -6.37 -20.20
CA ALA A 170 4.06 -6.30 -19.35
C ALA A 170 3.73 -5.67 -18.00
N VAL A 171 2.84 -6.32 -17.22
CA VAL A 171 2.35 -5.87 -15.92
C VAL A 171 2.68 -6.91 -14.87
N ASP A 172 3.18 -6.46 -13.73
CA ASP A 172 3.38 -7.34 -12.57
C ASP A 172 2.03 -7.72 -11.96
N CYS A 173 1.70 -9.01 -12.02
CA CYS A 173 0.43 -9.54 -11.57
C CYS A 173 0.61 -10.50 -10.40
N PHE A 174 -0.29 -10.41 -9.41
CA PHE A 174 -0.29 -11.34 -8.27
C PHE A 174 -1.69 -11.53 -7.70
N TYR A 175 -1.89 -12.68 -7.04
CA TYR A 175 -3.12 -12.94 -6.32
C TYR A 175 -3.04 -12.43 -4.88
N LYS A 176 -4.15 -11.87 -4.39
CA LYS A 176 -4.39 -11.59 -2.97
C LYS A 176 -5.49 -12.51 -2.47
N LEU A 177 -5.20 -13.38 -1.50
CA LEU A 177 -6.22 -14.19 -0.86
C LEU A 177 -7.17 -13.30 -0.05
N VAL A 178 -8.47 -13.53 -0.21
CA VAL A 178 -9.51 -12.79 0.52
C VAL A 178 -9.66 -13.37 1.93
N ARG A 179 -9.83 -12.48 2.92
CA ARG A 179 -10.04 -12.82 4.32
C ARG A 179 -11.40 -12.36 4.80
N HIS A 180 -11.91 -12.97 5.87
CA HIS A 180 -13.17 -12.59 6.54
C HIS A 180 -13.05 -11.32 7.40
N GLY A 181 -11.95 -10.61 7.35
CA GLY A 181 -11.70 -9.39 8.12
C GLY A 181 -10.39 -8.71 7.70
N THR A 182 -10.00 -7.69 8.44
CA THR A 182 -8.82 -6.87 8.14
C THR A 182 -7.59 -7.21 8.96
N ASN A 183 -7.73 -8.04 10.00
CA ASN A 183 -6.60 -8.40 10.83
C ASN A 183 -5.81 -9.55 10.20
N SER A 184 -4.50 -9.55 10.39
CA SER A 184 -3.62 -10.63 9.93
C SER A 184 -3.92 -12.01 10.58
N SER A 185 -4.67 -12.02 11.68
CA SER A 185 -5.17 -13.23 12.36
C SER A 185 -6.49 -13.75 11.80
N ASP A 186 -7.16 -12.97 10.92
CA ASP A 186 -8.44 -13.38 10.37
C ASP A 186 -8.27 -14.55 9.41
N THR A 187 -9.27 -15.46 9.42
CA THR A 187 -9.25 -16.63 8.55
C THR A 187 -9.49 -16.22 7.10
N TYR A 188 -8.81 -16.90 6.18
CA TYR A 188 -9.12 -16.78 4.77
C TYR A 188 -10.47 -17.39 4.43
N PHE A 189 -11.10 -16.93 3.34
CA PHE A 189 -12.22 -17.65 2.74
C PHE A 189 -11.81 -19.08 2.37
N ASP A 190 -12.80 -19.98 2.33
CA ASP A 190 -12.57 -21.38 2.02
C ASP A 190 -12.20 -21.57 0.54
N TYR A 191 -10.96 -21.94 0.29
CA TYR A 191 -10.46 -22.34 -1.03
C TYR A 191 -10.42 -23.85 -1.12
N THR A 192 -11.03 -24.40 -2.17
CA THR A 192 -10.94 -25.87 -2.40
C THR A 192 -9.55 -26.28 -2.89
N PRO A 193 -9.12 -27.52 -2.65
CA PRO A 193 -7.86 -28.03 -3.22
C PRO A 193 -7.80 -27.90 -4.75
N GLU A 194 -8.96 -28.02 -5.44
CA GLU A 194 -9.04 -27.85 -6.87
C GLU A 194 -8.72 -26.40 -7.30
N MET A 195 -9.28 -25.39 -6.60
CA MET A 195 -8.96 -23.98 -6.84
C MET A 195 -7.46 -23.73 -6.67
N LEU A 196 -6.88 -24.24 -5.59
CA LEU A 196 -5.46 -24.08 -5.31
C LEU A 196 -4.59 -24.75 -6.38
N SER A 197 -4.97 -25.94 -6.86
CA SER A 197 -4.24 -26.65 -7.91
C SER A 197 -4.26 -25.90 -9.26
N LYS A 198 -5.38 -25.23 -9.60
CA LYS A 198 -5.51 -24.43 -10.84
C LYS A 198 -4.58 -23.22 -10.85
N LEU A 199 -4.15 -22.72 -9.70
CA LEU A 199 -3.22 -21.59 -9.60
C LEU A 199 -1.77 -22.01 -9.84
N ASN A 200 -1.49 -23.31 -9.78
CA ASN A 200 -0.13 -23.87 -9.85
C ASN A 200 0.83 -23.22 -8.83
N LEU A 201 0.29 -22.84 -7.68
CA LEU A 201 0.99 -22.17 -6.59
C LEU A 201 0.80 -22.94 -5.30
N SER A 202 1.86 -23.12 -4.53
CA SER A 202 1.72 -23.58 -3.14
C SER A 202 1.01 -22.48 -2.31
N ARG A 203 0.45 -22.87 -1.16
CA ARG A 203 -0.21 -21.92 -0.25
C ARG A 203 0.75 -20.81 0.21
N GLU A 204 2.03 -21.14 0.36
CA GLU A 204 3.09 -20.20 0.70
C GLU A 204 3.40 -19.23 -0.46
N GLU A 205 3.34 -19.68 -1.72
CA GLU A 205 3.55 -18.84 -2.90
C GLU A 205 2.40 -17.88 -3.19
N MET A 206 1.19 -18.20 -2.73
CA MET A 206 0.03 -17.29 -2.81
C MET A 206 0.09 -16.15 -1.79
N LEU A 207 0.91 -16.29 -0.76
CA LEU A 207 1.19 -15.22 0.17
C LEU A 207 2.14 -14.23 -0.50
N PHE A 208 1.60 -13.41 -1.34
CA PHE A 208 2.10 -12.15 -1.87
C PHE A 208 3.63 -11.91 -1.86
N ASP A 209 4.29 -12.17 -2.95
CA ASP A 209 5.70 -11.85 -3.15
C ASP A 209 5.90 -10.85 -4.31
N ARG A 210 5.87 -9.54 -4.01
CA ARG A 210 6.25 -8.50 -4.98
C ARG A 210 7.68 -8.65 -5.48
N ASP A 211 8.54 -9.32 -4.74
CA ASP A 211 9.96 -9.41 -5.04
C ASP A 211 10.28 -10.44 -6.15
N LYS A 212 9.31 -11.29 -6.52
CA LYS A 212 9.46 -12.27 -7.61
C LYS A 212 9.07 -11.73 -9.00
N PHE A 213 8.43 -10.58 -9.04
CA PHE A 213 7.93 -10.00 -10.29
C PHE A 213 8.79 -8.80 -10.67
N THR A 214 9.66 -8.98 -11.64
CA THR A 214 10.44 -7.90 -12.25
C THR A 214 9.78 -7.46 -13.52
N THR A 215 9.31 -6.21 -13.56
CA THR A 215 8.92 -5.58 -14.83
C THR A 215 10.15 -5.36 -15.68
N LYS A 216 10.00 -5.47 -17.00
CA LYS A 216 11.08 -5.11 -17.94
C LYS A 216 11.50 -3.62 -17.87
N LYS A 217 10.75 -2.80 -17.12
CA LYS A 217 11.02 -1.38 -16.85
C LYS A 217 11.68 -1.17 -15.48
N SER A 218 12.56 -2.07 -15.06
CA SER A 218 13.19 -2.11 -13.72
C SER A 218 13.96 -0.87 -13.30
N ASP A 219 14.14 0.12 -14.16
CA ASP A 219 14.98 1.29 -13.87
C ASP A 219 14.20 2.50 -13.33
N ILE A 220 12.87 2.42 -13.18
CA ILE A 220 12.09 3.63 -13.05
C ILE A 220 11.78 3.96 -11.62
N VAL A 221 11.38 3.30 -10.71
CA VAL A 221 11.18 3.73 -9.31
C VAL A 221 11.03 2.51 -8.39
N HIS A 222 12.00 2.29 -7.55
CA HIS A 222 11.87 1.28 -6.50
C HIS A 222 11.25 1.91 -5.26
N THR A 223 10.07 1.44 -4.87
CA THR A 223 9.57 1.70 -3.52
C THR A 223 10.53 1.04 -2.51
N PRO A 224 10.74 1.61 -1.32
CA PRO A 224 11.64 1.06 -0.31
C PRO A 224 11.01 -0.17 0.38
N THR A 225 10.78 -1.23 -0.40
CA THR A 225 10.04 -2.43 0.01
C THR A 225 10.91 -3.68 0.18
N GLU A 226 12.19 -3.60 -0.18
CA GLU A 226 13.13 -4.68 0.08
C GLU A 226 13.52 -4.72 1.56
N LEU A 227 13.50 -5.90 2.15
CA LEU A 227 13.84 -6.10 3.55
C LEU A 227 15.28 -6.57 3.71
N PHE A 228 16.02 -5.90 4.56
CA PHE A 228 17.35 -6.32 5.03
C PHE A 228 17.31 -6.62 6.53
N VAL A 229 17.86 -7.76 6.91
CA VAL A 229 17.98 -8.20 8.30
C VAL A 229 19.46 -8.45 8.58
N ASP A 230 20.02 -7.71 9.53
CA ASP A 230 21.46 -7.75 9.85
C ASP A 230 22.34 -7.65 8.58
N GLY A 231 21.94 -6.75 7.65
CA GLY A 231 22.62 -6.49 6.38
C GLY A 231 22.37 -7.52 5.26
N LYS A 232 21.56 -8.55 5.48
CA LYS A 232 21.23 -9.56 4.47
C LYS A 232 19.83 -9.33 3.92
N LYS A 233 19.69 -9.27 2.59
CA LYS A 233 18.39 -9.21 1.92
C LYS A 233 17.57 -10.48 2.26
N THR A 234 16.31 -10.29 2.62
CA THR A 234 15.36 -11.37 2.88
C THR A 234 13.98 -11.02 2.35
N ASN A 235 13.12 -12.00 2.21
CA ASN A 235 11.74 -11.83 1.80
C ASN A 235 10.84 -11.55 2.99
N TRP A 236 9.99 -10.51 2.92
CA TRP A 236 9.07 -10.14 4.00
C TRP A 236 8.10 -11.27 4.37
N GLN A 237 7.60 -12.00 3.40
CA GLN A 237 6.62 -13.05 3.67
C GLN A 237 7.24 -14.25 4.35
N THR A 238 8.40 -14.69 3.89
CA THR A 238 9.18 -15.70 4.60
C THR A 238 9.40 -15.27 6.05
N PHE A 239 9.74 -14.00 6.26
CA PHE A 239 9.94 -13.44 7.59
C PHE A 239 8.67 -13.47 8.45
N VAL A 240 7.49 -13.21 7.86
CA VAL A 240 6.18 -13.31 8.54
C VAL A 240 5.79 -14.77 8.82
N ILE A 241 5.96 -15.66 7.83
CA ILE A 241 5.68 -17.11 7.98
C ILE A 241 6.51 -17.71 9.11
N GLU A 242 7.78 -17.33 9.21
CA GLU A 242 8.69 -17.74 10.27
C GLU A 242 8.42 -17.04 11.62
N LYS A 243 7.36 -16.22 11.70
CA LYS A 243 6.96 -15.46 12.90
C LYS A 243 8.08 -14.58 13.47
N LYS A 244 8.96 -14.07 12.60
CA LYS A 244 10.09 -13.19 12.97
C LYS A 244 9.72 -11.71 13.04
N ASN A 245 8.49 -11.33 12.68
CA ASN A 245 7.97 -9.97 12.61
C ASN A 245 7.44 -9.42 13.94
N SER A 246 8.01 -9.84 15.06
CA SER A 246 7.74 -9.31 16.40
C SER A 246 8.82 -8.30 16.79
N PHE A 247 8.43 -7.04 17.02
CA PHE A 247 9.35 -5.93 17.29
C PHE A 247 9.05 -5.20 18.60
N LYS A 248 8.32 -5.84 19.51
CA LYS A 248 8.02 -5.25 20.81
C LYS A 248 9.32 -4.82 21.51
N ASN A 249 9.34 -3.58 21.98
CA ASN A 249 10.48 -2.92 22.65
C ASN A 249 11.71 -2.66 21.75
N TRP A 250 11.61 -2.85 20.43
CA TRP A 250 12.66 -2.39 19.52
C TRP A 250 12.53 -0.89 19.28
N LYS A 251 13.65 -0.20 19.08
CA LYS A 251 13.64 1.16 18.54
C LYS A 251 13.24 1.13 17.08
N CYS A 252 12.22 1.93 16.69
CA CYS A 252 11.62 1.95 15.37
C CYS A 252 11.52 3.38 14.84
N SER A 253 11.85 3.59 13.57
CA SER A 253 11.76 4.89 12.90
C SER A 253 10.33 5.33 12.57
N ALA A 254 9.31 4.58 13.01
CA ALA A 254 7.91 4.97 12.92
C ALA A 254 7.68 6.34 13.59
N GLY A 255 6.92 7.22 12.94
CA GLY A 255 6.74 8.61 13.36
C GLY A 255 7.87 9.57 12.97
N VAL A 256 9.05 9.05 12.56
CA VAL A 256 10.20 9.84 12.09
C VAL A 256 10.37 9.70 10.58
N LYS A 257 10.25 8.49 10.06
CA LYS A 257 10.38 8.14 8.63
C LYS A 257 9.11 7.53 8.06
N ARG A 258 8.05 7.49 8.83
CA ARG A 258 6.76 6.91 8.46
C ARG A 258 5.62 7.64 9.15
N LEU A 259 4.57 7.94 8.40
CA LEU A 259 3.28 8.36 8.92
C LEU A 259 2.17 7.52 8.30
N PHE A 260 1.14 7.31 9.09
CA PHE A 260 -0.15 6.78 8.67
C PHE A 260 -1.23 7.79 9.05
N ILE A 261 -2.07 8.20 8.09
CA ILE A 261 -3.22 9.08 8.32
C ILE A 261 -4.49 8.25 8.13
N GLY A 262 -5.31 8.21 9.17
CA GLY A 262 -6.61 7.53 9.15
C GLY A 262 -7.69 8.35 8.42
N LEU A 263 -8.85 7.72 8.19
CA LEU A 263 -10.02 8.37 7.56
C LEU A 263 -10.50 9.62 8.29
N ASP A 264 -10.32 9.66 9.61
CA ASP A 264 -10.67 10.78 10.48
C ASP A 264 -9.62 11.91 10.50
N GLY A 265 -8.54 11.75 9.73
CA GLY A 265 -7.42 12.68 9.69
C GLY A 265 -6.43 12.50 10.84
N ASP A 266 -6.63 11.55 11.72
CA ASP A 266 -5.71 11.25 12.81
C ASP A 266 -4.38 10.72 12.27
N ILE A 267 -3.29 11.28 12.78
CA ILE A 267 -1.93 10.96 12.34
C ILE A 267 -1.25 10.04 13.34
N TRP A 268 -0.68 8.96 12.83
CA TRP A 268 -0.08 7.88 13.60
C TRP A 268 1.34 7.58 13.11
N PRO A 269 2.22 7.03 13.97
CA PRO A 269 3.58 6.65 13.57
C PRO A 269 3.61 5.59 12.47
N CYS A 270 2.64 4.66 12.46
CA CYS A 270 2.51 3.61 11.45
C CYS A 270 1.08 3.02 11.43
N SER A 271 0.74 2.25 10.41
CA SER A 271 -0.58 1.67 10.24
C SER A 271 -0.91 0.57 11.26
N VAL A 272 0.11 -0.15 11.75
CA VAL A 272 -0.10 -1.19 12.78
C VAL A 272 -0.53 -0.59 14.11
N ILE A 273 -0.02 0.61 14.45
CA ILE A 273 -0.39 1.31 15.70
C ILE A 273 -1.74 2.04 15.55
N GLY A 274 -2.00 2.68 14.42
CA GLY A 274 -3.15 3.57 14.24
C GLY A 274 -4.28 3.01 13.39
N GLY A 275 -3.99 2.12 12.45
CA GLY A 275 -4.98 1.62 11.47
C GLY A 275 -5.80 0.41 11.93
N GLY A 276 -5.53 -0.12 13.12
CA GLY A 276 -6.25 -1.26 13.67
C GLY A 276 -7.61 -0.89 14.29
N ARG A 277 -8.42 -1.92 14.62
CA ARG A 277 -9.72 -1.77 15.28
C ARG A 277 -9.62 -1.08 16.65
N TYR A 278 -8.43 -1.16 17.29
CA TYR A 278 -8.14 -0.58 18.59
C TYR A 278 -6.82 0.19 18.53
N PRO A 279 -6.83 1.43 17.98
CA PRO A 279 -5.63 2.26 17.88
C PRO A 279 -5.07 2.59 19.25
N LYS A 280 -3.74 2.67 19.35
CA LYS A 280 -3.06 3.01 20.60
C LYS A 280 -2.99 4.52 20.78
N LEU A 281 -4.01 5.12 21.37
CA LEU A 281 -4.22 6.57 21.47
C LEU A 281 -3.03 7.36 22.03
N ASN A 282 -2.23 6.76 22.92
CA ASN A 282 -1.01 7.39 23.43
C ASN A 282 0.12 7.56 22.39
N TYR A 283 -0.03 6.99 21.19
CA TYR A 283 0.88 7.17 20.06
C TYR A 283 0.31 8.09 18.98
N LYS A 284 -0.90 8.62 19.15
CA LYS A 284 -1.47 9.60 18.21
C LYS A 284 -0.59 10.86 18.18
N MET A 285 -0.23 11.28 16.96
CA MET A 285 0.69 12.40 16.73
C MET A 285 -0.02 13.71 16.40
N GLY A 286 -1.34 13.74 16.47
CA GLY A 286 -2.20 14.86 16.16
C GLY A 286 -3.22 14.54 15.07
N ASN A 287 -3.79 15.57 14.48
CA ASN A 287 -4.76 15.43 13.40
C ASN A 287 -4.43 16.46 12.29
N ILE A 288 -4.64 16.08 11.03
CA ILE A 288 -4.29 16.94 9.89
C ILE A 288 -5.25 18.11 9.74
N TYR A 289 -6.53 17.94 10.14
CA TYR A 289 -7.57 18.95 9.95
C TYR A 289 -7.53 20.06 11.01
N ASP A 290 -7.00 19.80 12.20
CA ASP A 290 -6.92 20.77 13.29
C ASP A 290 -5.52 21.36 13.48
N GLY A 291 -4.55 20.95 12.67
CA GLY A 291 -3.17 21.45 12.72
C GLY A 291 -2.40 21.04 13.98
N THR A 292 -2.87 20.05 14.73
CA THR A 292 -2.20 19.60 15.98
C THR A 292 -1.05 18.64 15.73
N PHE A 293 -0.77 18.27 14.46
CA PHE A 293 0.30 17.35 14.12
C PHE A 293 1.66 17.82 14.63
N LYS A 294 2.36 16.91 15.31
CA LYS A 294 3.76 17.09 15.72
C LYS A 294 4.57 15.84 15.33
N GLY A 295 5.56 16.02 14.47
CA GLY A 295 6.49 14.95 14.10
C GLY A 295 7.35 14.51 15.29
N ASN A 296 7.74 13.24 15.30
CA ASN A 296 8.73 12.73 16.26
C ASN A 296 10.14 13.09 15.80
N SER A 297 11.00 13.48 16.73
CA SER A 297 12.42 13.69 16.49
C SER A 297 13.25 12.42 16.76
N GLU A 298 12.70 11.46 17.49
CA GLU A 298 13.37 10.26 17.95
C GLU A 298 12.58 8.99 17.61
N TYR A 299 13.30 7.88 17.48
CA TYR A 299 12.71 6.56 17.26
C TYR A 299 11.86 6.15 18.45
N ILE A 300 10.67 5.66 18.19
CA ILE A 300 9.79 5.14 19.23
C ILE A 300 10.21 3.75 19.69
N SER A 301 9.90 3.38 20.94
CA SER A 301 9.88 2.00 21.36
C SER A 301 8.63 1.32 20.81
N CYS A 302 8.79 0.33 19.92
CA CYS A 302 7.66 -0.35 19.28
C CYS A 302 6.78 -1.06 20.32
N PRO A 303 5.47 -0.75 20.40
CA PRO A 303 4.57 -1.39 21.36
C PRO A 303 4.04 -2.75 20.88
N GLU A 304 4.31 -3.11 19.60
CA GLU A 304 3.64 -4.21 18.92
C GLU A 304 4.43 -5.52 18.96
N SER A 305 3.75 -6.59 19.36
CA SER A 305 4.26 -7.95 19.30
C SER A 305 4.14 -8.57 17.89
N TYR A 306 3.43 -7.91 16.98
CA TYR A 306 3.23 -8.36 15.61
C TYR A 306 3.16 -7.18 14.66
N CYS A 307 4.02 -7.14 13.66
CA CYS A 307 4.01 -6.14 12.59
C CYS A 307 3.53 -6.81 11.30
N GLY A 308 2.25 -6.61 10.95
CA GLY A 308 1.61 -7.28 9.83
C GLY A 308 1.71 -6.54 8.49
N CYS A 309 1.99 -5.25 8.52
CA CYS A 309 2.12 -4.42 7.33
C CYS A 309 3.56 -4.46 6.78
N LYS A 310 3.74 -4.76 5.49
CA LYS A 310 5.06 -4.78 4.85
C LYS A 310 5.73 -3.40 4.94
N MET A 311 5.01 -2.33 4.63
CA MET A 311 5.56 -0.96 4.66
C MET A 311 6.03 -0.54 6.05
N ASP A 312 5.32 -0.97 7.10
CA ASP A 312 5.74 -0.75 8.48
C ASP A 312 6.87 -1.71 8.89
N GLY A 313 6.85 -2.93 8.33
CA GLY A 313 7.84 -3.99 8.61
C GLY A 313 9.25 -3.65 8.17
N VAL A 314 9.39 -3.02 7.01
CA VAL A 314 10.70 -2.66 6.41
C VAL A 314 11.32 -1.38 6.96
N LEU A 315 10.61 -0.65 7.84
CA LEU A 315 11.18 0.51 8.52
C LEU A 315 12.44 0.15 9.28
N HIS A 316 13.37 1.11 9.38
CA HIS A 316 14.56 0.90 10.20
C HIS A 316 14.18 0.63 11.65
N LYS A 317 14.66 -0.50 12.17
CA LYS A 317 14.45 -0.97 13.54
C LYS A 317 15.72 -1.62 14.07
N TYR A 318 15.98 -1.46 15.36
CA TYR A 318 17.06 -2.13 16.03
C TYR A 318 16.73 -2.46 17.49
N LYS A 319 17.38 -3.51 18.01
CA LYS A 319 17.36 -3.80 19.43
C LYS A 319 18.30 -2.84 20.16
N ASP A 320 17.77 -2.19 21.19
CA ASP A 320 18.59 -1.42 22.11
C ASP A 320 19.30 -2.39 23.09
N GLU A 321 20.61 -2.52 22.97
CA GLU A 321 21.38 -3.46 23.80
C GLU A 321 21.38 -3.07 25.28
N ALA A 322 21.08 -1.80 25.62
CA ALA A 322 20.95 -1.34 27.00
C ALA A 322 19.73 -1.91 27.75
N LEU A 323 18.71 -2.41 27.04
CA LEU A 323 17.50 -3.00 27.61
C LEU A 323 17.57 -4.51 27.82
N THR A 324 18.67 -5.18 27.44
CA THR A 324 18.84 -6.63 27.57
C THR A 324 19.59 -7.07 28.83
N THR A 325 19.91 -6.14 29.72
CA THR A 325 20.69 -6.39 30.96
C THR A 325 19.89 -6.20 32.25
N ILE A 326 18.59 -6.49 32.23
CA ILE A 326 17.78 -6.60 33.47
C ILE A 326 17.05 -7.95 33.51
#